data_feb4b752712ba692581dc8c65064997a
#
_entry.id   feb4b752712ba692581dc8c65064997a
#
_cell.length_a   1.000
_cell.length_b   1.000
_cell.length_c   1.000
_cell.angle_alpha   90.00
_cell.angle_beta   90.00
_cell.angle_gamma   90.00
#
_symmetry.space_group_name_H-M   'P 1'
#
loop_
_entity.id
_entity.type
_entity.pdbx_description
1 polymer ?
#
loop_
_entity_poly.entity_id
_entity_poly.type
_entity_poly.pdbx_seq_one_letter_code
_entity_poly.pdbx_strand_id
1 'polypeptide(L)'
;MRLILLTLLLLLTTSAQSQVIFNVPEIEVPVSEFINLPVEIETTGEDVGSLEFALNYDSDYLEFVSIEVTAKAQEWLTYTMDWEGETVRWGGYDASFGSYTISNTTELFTVRFRVIDQDWTEIPITIGRKTAGTELGWDIDVENTDGYVNKRSMPFDTRPADGIYGMVYPVPTIGPITFDLTVPDNGDYIVRVVNYSNVEYLRSRRTFFAGWVQFQMDLSTLPQGVYLLQVTNGKFVKTFKTIKK
;
A
#
# COMPACT_ATOMS: atom_id res chain seq x y z
N MET A 1 -55.46 -51.24 -8.50
CA MET A 1 -54.43 -50.72 -9.39
C MET A 1 -53.89 -49.43 -8.75
N ARG A 2 -52.78 -49.55 -8.01
CA ARG A 2 -52.12 -48.40 -7.30
C ARG A 2 -51.04 -47.86 -8.16
N LEU A 3 -51.20 -46.63 -8.61
CA LEU A 3 -50.21 -45.88 -9.36
C LEU A 3 -49.15 -45.38 -8.38
N ILE A 4 -47.92 -45.88 -8.45
CA ILE A 4 -46.76 -45.40 -7.69
C ILE A 4 -46.16 -44.26 -8.51
N LEU A 5 -46.35 -43.03 -8.04
CA LEU A 5 -45.73 -41.81 -8.58
C LEU A 5 -44.29 -41.77 -8.06
N LEU A 6 -43.33 -42.13 -8.92
CA LEU A 6 -41.92 -42.04 -8.60
C LEU A 6 -41.49 -40.58 -8.84
N THR A 7 -41.44 -39.78 -7.78
CA THR A 7 -40.89 -38.43 -7.83
C THR A 7 -39.39 -38.52 -7.84
N LEU A 8 -38.80 -38.35 -9.02
CA LEU A 8 -37.36 -38.24 -9.20
C LEU A 8 -36.93 -36.86 -8.69
N LEU A 9 -36.44 -36.80 -7.46
CA LEU A 9 -35.83 -35.59 -6.89
C LEU A 9 -34.47 -35.40 -7.54
N LEU A 10 -34.38 -34.53 -8.55
CA LEU A 10 -33.14 -34.12 -9.14
C LEU A 10 -32.42 -33.21 -8.11
N LEU A 11 -31.54 -33.78 -7.33
CA LEU A 11 -30.58 -33.03 -6.53
C LEU A 11 -29.60 -32.34 -7.51
N LEU A 12 -29.91 -31.11 -7.83
CA LEU A 12 -28.92 -30.18 -8.41
C LEU A 12 -27.86 -29.90 -7.33
N THR A 13 -26.86 -30.75 -7.29
CA THR A 13 -25.61 -30.42 -6.59
C THR A 13 -24.93 -29.32 -7.40
N THR A 14 -25.14 -28.07 -7.04
CA THR A 14 -24.24 -26.99 -7.46
C THR A 14 -22.91 -27.29 -6.79
N SER A 15 -21.99 -27.91 -7.52
CA SER A 15 -20.60 -27.94 -7.09
C SER A 15 -20.15 -26.47 -7.01
N ALA A 16 -19.83 -26.00 -5.82
CA ALA A 16 -19.15 -24.75 -5.68
C ALA A 16 -17.82 -24.89 -6.44
N GLN A 17 -17.67 -24.15 -7.51
CA GLN A 17 -16.44 -24.17 -8.29
C GLN A 17 -15.40 -23.41 -7.48
N SER A 18 -14.22 -23.98 -7.33
CA SER A 18 -13.10 -23.30 -6.70
C SER A 18 -12.73 -22.08 -7.53
N GLN A 19 -12.60 -20.95 -6.89
CA GLN A 19 -12.31 -19.68 -7.53
C GLN A 19 -11.30 -18.89 -6.72
N VAL A 20 -10.41 -18.21 -7.43
CA VAL A 20 -9.50 -17.21 -6.89
C VAL A 20 -9.80 -15.86 -7.52
N ILE A 21 -9.96 -14.85 -6.69
CA ILE A 21 -10.14 -13.46 -7.13
C ILE A 21 -8.96 -12.65 -6.62
N PHE A 22 -8.17 -12.09 -7.52
CA PHE A 22 -7.20 -11.07 -7.18
C PHE A 22 -7.91 -9.72 -7.07
N ASN A 23 -7.67 -9.03 -5.98
CA ASN A 23 -8.27 -7.74 -5.71
C ASN A 23 -7.16 -6.68 -5.53
N VAL A 24 -7.11 -5.73 -6.46
CA VAL A 24 -6.33 -4.51 -6.31
C VAL A 24 -7.29 -3.43 -5.81
N PRO A 25 -7.16 -2.96 -4.58
CA PRO A 25 -8.08 -1.96 -4.06
C PRO A 25 -7.89 -0.60 -4.72
N GLU A 26 -8.95 0.17 -4.75
CA GLU A 26 -8.87 1.60 -4.98
C GLU A 26 -8.31 2.26 -3.71
N ILE A 27 -7.19 2.97 -3.84
CA ILE A 27 -6.55 3.65 -2.72
C ILE A 27 -6.42 5.15 -2.98
N GLU A 28 -6.67 5.94 -1.95
CA GLU A 28 -6.35 7.36 -1.96
C GLU A 28 -5.01 7.59 -1.27
N VAL A 29 -4.06 8.14 -2.01
CA VAL A 29 -2.73 8.43 -1.46
C VAL A 29 -2.44 9.92 -1.42
N PRO A 30 -1.71 10.36 -0.38
CA PRO A 30 -1.16 11.69 -0.36
C PRO A 30 -0.11 11.85 -1.46
N VAL A 31 0.20 13.08 -1.79
CA VAL A 31 1.38 13.39 -2.59
C VAL A 31 2.61 12.96 -1.81
N SER A 32 3.21 11.86 -2.20
CA SER A 32 4.38 11.28 -1.52
C SER A 32 5.37 10.74 -2.56
N GLU A 33 6.60 10.48 -2.12
CA GLU A 33 7.63 9.86 -2.96
C GLU A 33 7.34 8.36 -3.20
N PHE A 34 6.65 7.71 -2.28
CA PHE A 34 6.37 6.28 -2.37
C PHE A 34 4.90 5.97 -2.12
N ILE A 35 4.40 4.99 -2.84
CA ILE A 35 3.07 4.39 -2.69
C ILE A 35 3.26 2.93 -2.29
N ASN A 36 2.51 2.50 -1.28
CA ASN A 36 2.40 1.10 -0.89
C ASN A 36 0.99 0.62 -1.27
N LEU A 37 0.92 -0.26 -2.26
CA LEU A 37 -0.31 -0.80 -2.80
C LEU A 37 -0.52 -2.22 -2.25
N PRO A 38 -1.51 -2.48 -1.40
CA PRO A 38 -1.85 -3.83 -1.00
C PRO A 38 -2.47 -4.59 -2.18
N VAL A 39 -2.15 -5.85 -2.33
CA VAL A 39 -2.85 -6.76 -3.25
C VAL A 39 -3.40 -7.90 -2.43
N GLU A 40 -4.71 -8.07 -2.53
CA GLU A 40 -5.47 -9.06 -1.79
C GLU A 40 -5.88 -10.22 -2.71
N ILE A 41 -6.11 -11.35 -2.08
CA ILE A 41 -6.70 -12.52 -2.75
C ILE A 41 -7.91 -12.97 -1.94
N GLU A 42 -8.97 -13.28 -2.66
CA GLU A 42 -10.14 -13.99 -2.11
C GLU A 42 -10.19 -15.37 -2.72
N THR A 43 -10.34 -16.38 -1.88
CA THR A 43 -10.42 -17.78 -2.32
C THR A 43 -11.73 -18.41 -1.86
N THR A 44 -12.36 -19.17 -2.75
CA THR A 44 -13.55 -19.97 -2.44
C THR A 44 -13.32 -21.41 -2.88
N GLY A 45 -13.76 -22.38 -2.08
CA GLY A 45 -13.64 -23.81 -2.39
C GLY A 45 -12.36 -24.43 -1.89
N GLU A 46 -11.45 -24.83 -2.79
CA GLU A 46 -10.20 -25.52 -2.46
C GLU A 46 -9.09 -24.53 -2.04
N ASP A 47 -8.13 -25.03 -1.26
CA ASP A 47 -6.95 -24.28 -0.89
C ASP A 47 -6.03 -24.06 -2.09
N VAL A 48 -5.44 -22.86 -2.15
CA VAL A 48 -4.53 -22.43 -3.22
C VAL A 48 -3.11 -22.79 -2.84
N GLY A 49 -2.44 -23.59 -3.68
CA GLY A 49 -1.05 -24.01 -3.52
C GLY A 49 -0.07 -23.31 -4.45
N SER A 50 -0.56 -22.63 -5.49
CA SER A 50 0.29 -21.86 -6.40
C SER A 50 -0.45 -20.67 -6.99
N LEU A 51 0.27 -19.57 -7.21
CA LEU A 51 -0.25 -18.32 -7.79
C LEU A 51 0.80 -17.70 -8.71
N GLU A 52 0.33 -17.14 -9.82
CA GLU A 52 1.11 -16.23 -10.66
C GLU A 52 0.21 -15.11 -11.17
N PHE A 53 0.73 -13.89 -11.20
CA PHE A 53 0.04 -12.77 -11.84
C PHE A 53 1.04 -11.76 -12.41
N ALA A 54 0.54 -10.91 -13.28
CA ALA A 54 1.24 -9.73 -13.79
C ALA A 54 0.44 -8.48 -13.40
N LEU A 55 1.06 -7.56 -12.70
CA LEU A 55 0.49 -6.28 -12.34
C LEU A 55 1.04 -5.23 -13.31
N ASN A 56 0.13 -4.59 -14.06
CA ASN A 56 0.49 -3.52 -14.99
C ASN A 56 0.23 -2.17 -14.34
N TYR A 57 1.13 -1.23 -14.58
CA TYR A 57 1.08 0.13 -14.07
C TYR A 57 1.61 1.11 -15.11
N ASP A 58 1.36 2.39 -14.92
CA ASP A 58 1.84 3.44 -15.82
C ASP A 58 3.25 3.90 -15.41
N SER A 59 4.24 3.57 -16.24
CA SER A 59 5.65 3.89 -16.02
C SER A 59 5.99 5.37 -16.19
N ASP A 60 5.10 6.17 -16.76
CA ASP A 60 5.26 7.63 -16.79
C ASP A 60 5.12 8.27 -15.42
N TYR A 61 4.37 7.61 -14.51
CA TYR A 61 4.09 8.11 -13.16
C TYR A 61 4.71 7.29 -12.05
N LEU A 62 4.90 5.98 -12.26
CA LEU A 62 5.35 5.05 -11.24
C LEU A 62 6.60 4.27 -11.68
N GLU A 63 7.49 4.03 -10.75
CA GLU A 63 8.63 3.13 -10.88
C GLU A 63 8.51 2.04 -9.80
N PHE A 64 8.57 0.79 -10.22
CA PHE A 64 8.55 -0.35 -9.29
C PHE A 64 9.79 -0.35 -8.39
N VAL A 65 9.59 -0.59 -7.09
CA VAL A 65 10.68 -0.65 -6.10
C VAL A 65 10.80 -2.05 -5.51
N SER A 66 9.72 -2.61 -4.96
CA SER A 66 9.76 -3.91 -4.30
C SER A 66 8.37 -4.50 -4.10
N ILE A 67 8.33 -5.81 -3.84
CA ILE A 67 7.18 -6.49 -3.27
C ILE A 67 7.57 -6.98 -1.88
N GLU A 68 6.74 -6.64 -0.89
CA GLU A 68 6.82 -7.18 0.47
C GLU A 68 5.73 -8.23 0.65
N VAL A 69 6.14 -9.46 0.86
CA VAL A 69 5.24 -10.61 1.01
C VAL A 69 4.76 -10.69 2.45
N THR A 70 3.46 -10.91 2.66
CA THR A 70 2.90 -11.08 4.01
C THR A 70 3.35 -12.39 4.66
N ALA A 71 3.15 -12.51 5.98
CA ALA A 71 3.54 -13.69 6.74
C ALA A 71 2.98 -15.01 6.19
N LYS A 72 1.80 -15.00 5.57
CA LYS A 72 1.19 -16.20 5.00
C LYS A 72 1.89 -16.72 3.74
N ALA A 73 2.44 -15.83 2.94
CA ALA A 73 3.14 -16.20 1.70
C ALA A 73 4.68 -16.20 1.86
N GLN A 74 5.21 -15.86 3.04
CA GLN A 74 6.66 -15.85 3.31
C GLN A 74 7.30 -17.24 3.23
N GLU A 75 6.54 -18.30 3.46
CA GLU A 75 7.04 -19.66 3.41
C GLU A 75 6.94 -20.30 2.02
N TRP A 76 6.32 -19.60 1.09
CA TRP A 76 6.27 -20.03 -0.29
C TRP A 76 7.59 -19.74 -1.00
N LEU A 77 7.93 -20.59 -1.96
CA LEU A 77 9.00 -20.29 -2.90
C LEU A 77 8.48 -19.27 -3.92
N THR A 78 9.04 -18.07 -3.89
CA THR A 78 8.53 -16.93 -4.67
C THR A 78 9.58 -16.39 -5.62
N TYR A 79 9.11 -15.77 -6.70
CA TYR A 79 9.93 -14.96 -7.59
C TYR A 79 9.21 -13.64 -7.94
N THR A 80 9.97 -12.61 -8.15
CA THR A 80 9.49 -11.30 -8.61
C THR A 80 10.32 -10.88 -9.81
N MET A 81 9.68 -10.36 -10.84
CA MET A 81 10.32 -9.88 -12.05
C MET A 81 9.68 -8.57 -12.49
N ASP A 82 10.48 -7.52 -12.61
CA ASP A 82 10.08 -6.30 -13.30
C ASP A 82 10.36 -6.49 -14.79
N TRP A 83 9.34 -6.31 -15.61
CA TRP A 83 9.42 -6.52 -17.05
C TRP A 83 9.18 -5.21 -17.78
N GLU A 84 10.24 -4.68 -18.40
CA GLU A 84 10.20 -3.48 -19.25
C GLU A 84 9.68 -2.20 -18.56
N GLY A 85 9.70 -2.14 -17.22
CA GLY A 85 9.29 -0.97 -16.44
C GLY A 85 7.79 -0.67 -16.43
N GLU A 86 6.95 -1.54 -16.98
CA GLU A 86 5.49 -1.35 -17.05
C GLU A 86 4.70 -2.50 -16.41
N THR A 87 5.36 -3.62 -16.15
CA THR A 87 4.71 -4.82 -15.63
C THR A 87 5.58 -5.48 -14.57
N VAL A 88 5.02 -5.69 -13.39
CA VAL A 88 5.62 -6.52 -12.35
C VAL A 88 4.99 -7.89 -12.38
N ARG A 89 5.80 -8.94 -12.56
CA ARG A 89 5.37 -10.33 -12.40
C ARG A 89 5.77 -10.86 -11.05
N TRP A 90 4.85 -11.51 -10.43
CA TRP A 90 5.09 -12.26 -9.21
C TRP A 90 4.49 -13.65 -9.34
N GLY A 91 5.17 -14.62 -8.78
CA GLY A 91 4.67 -15.97 -8.68
C GLY A 91 5.22 -16.65 -7.44
N GLY A 92 4.45 -17.58 -6.93
CA GLY A 92 4.84 -18.38 -5.78
C GLY A 92 4.10 -19.71 -5.74
N TYR A 93 4.69 -20.67 -5.06
CA TYR A 93 4.08 -21.96 -4.78
C TYR A 93 4.49 -22.48 -3.42
N ASP A 94 3.57 -23.23 -2.81
CA ASP A 94 3.83 -23.95 -1.58
C ASP A 94 4.62 -25.25 -1.88
N ALA A 95 5.89 -25.26 -1.45
CA ALA A 95 6.75 -26.43 -1.59
C ALA A 95 6.52 -27.50 -0.50
N SER A 96 5.67 -27.23 0.48
CA SER A 96 5.42 -28.12 1.63
C SER A 96 4.24 -29.07 1.42
N PHE A 97 3.64 -29.07 0.22
CA PHE A 97 2.48 -29.89 -0.14
C PHE A 97 1.27 -29.69 0.78
N GLY A 98 0.82 -28.45 0.92
CA GLY A 98 -0.42 -28.08 1.59
C GLY A 98 -0.32 -27.67 3.04
N SER A 99 0.89 -27.55 3.58
CA SER A 99 1.06 -27.03 4.94
C SER A 99 0.85 -25.52 5.07
N TYR A 100 0.96 -24.77 3.96
CA TYR A 100 0.91 -23.31 3.91
C TYR A 100 -0.04 -22.77 2.84
N THR A 101 -1.10 -23.50 2.56
CA THR A 101 -2.10 -23.08 1.58
C THR A 101 -2.84 -21.83 2.03
N ILE A 102 -3.21 -20.98 1.06
CA ILE A 102 -3.98 -19.78 1.30
C ILE A 102 -5.46 -20.14 1.22
N SER A 103 -6.20 -19.83 2.27
CA SER A 103 -7.65 -19.96 2.33
C SER A 103 -8.27 -18.67 2.83
N ASN A 104 -9.43 -18.30 2.28
CA ASN A 104 -10.17 -17.07 2.57
C ASN A 104 -9.48 -15.78 2.04
N THR A 105 -10.13 -14.65 2.27
CA THR A 105 -9.60 -13.33 1.89
C THR A 105 -8.39 -12.97 2.73
N THR A 106 -7.32 -12.54 2.07
CA THR A 106 -6.10 -12.11 2.75
C THR A 106 -5.29 -11.16 1.88
N GLU A 107 -4.60 -10.22 2.50
CA GLU A 107 -3.53 -9.49 1.86
C GLU A 107 -2.34 -10.43 1.65
N LEU A 108 -1.92 -10.60 0.40
CA LEU A 108 -0.78 -11.44 0.05
C LEU A 108 0.54 -10.69 0.08
N PHE A 109 0.52 -9.48 -0.41
CA PHE A 109 1.72 -8.65 -0.52
C PHE A 109 1.34 -7.19 -0.68
N THR A 110 2.32 -6.35 -0.40
CA THR A 110 2.30 -4.92 -0.67
C THR A 110 3.31 -4.63 -1.77
N VAL A 111 2.85 -4.04 -2.86
CA VAL A 111 3.71 -3.55 -3.94
C VAL A 111 4.11 -2.11 -3.64
N ARG A 112 5.41 -1.84 -3.62
CA ARG A 112 5.93 -0.51 -3.40
C ARG A 112 6.37 0.12 -4.71
N PHE A 113 5.82 1.28 -5.00
CA PHE A 113 6.18 2.12 -6.13
C PHE A 113 6.84 3.41 -5.67
N ARG A 114 7.78 3.92 -6.46
CA ARG A 114 8.25 5.30 -6.38
C ARG A 114 7.47 6.15 -7.37
N VAL A 115 6.98 7.29 -6.92
CA VAL A 115 6.30 8.26 -7.79
C VAL A 115 7.36 9.10 -8.49
N ILE A 116 7.39 9.07 -9.82
CA ILE A 116 8.37 9.77 -10.64
C ILE A 116 7.82 11.05 -11.26
N ASP A 117 6.51 11.13 -11.46
CA ASP A 117 5.81 12.35 -11.86
C ASP A 117 4.61 12.57 -10.96
N GLN A 118 4.28 13.82 -10.67
CA GLN A 118 3.15 14.21 -9.81
C GLN A 118 1.96 14.79 -10.60
N ASP A 119 2.04 14.85 -11.92
CA ASP A 119 0.98 15.42 -12.76
C ASP A 119 -0.08 14.39 -13.15
N TRP A 120 -0.64 13.72 -12.12
CA TRP A 120 -1.70 12.75 -12.27
C TRP A 120 -2.84 13.01 -11.28
N THR A 121 -4.02 12.50 -11.57
CA THR A 121 -5.19 12.49 -10.67
C THR A 121 -5.54 11.07 -10.25
N GLU A 122 -5.44 10.14 -11.18
CA GLU A 122 -5.74 8.72 -11.05
C GLU A 122 -4.75 7.92 -11.88
N ILE A 123 -4.20 6.85 -11.33
CA ILE A 123 -3.32 5.91 -12.03
C ILE A 123 -3.98 4.54 -11.98
N PRO A 124 -4.36 3.96 -13.14
CA PRO A 124 -4.92 2.61 -13.19
C PRO A 124 -3.84 1.57 -12.87
N ILE A 125 -4.23 0.57 -12.08
CA ILE A 125 -3.43 -0.61 -11.78
C ILE A 125 -4.26 -1.82 -12.18
N THR A 126 -3.78 -2.58 -13.16
CA THR A 126 -4.55 -3.70 -13.70
C THR A 126 -3.82 -5.03 -13.51
N ILE A 127 -4.60 -6.09 -13.32
CA ILE A 127 -4.07 -7.45 -13.30
C ILE A 127 -4.12 -8.01 -14.72
N GLY A 128 -2.96 -8.29 -15.28
CA GLY A 128 -2.80 -8.91 -16.59
C GLY A 128 -2.91 -10.44 -16.53
N ARG A 129 -1.84 -11.13 -16.98
CA ARG A 129 -1.78 -12.60 -16.88
C ARG A 129 -1.89 -13.05 -15.43
N LYS A 130 -2.73 -14.05 -15.18
CA LYS A 130 -2.97 -14.62 -13.86
C LYS A 130 -3.24 -16.11 -13.96
N THR A 131 -2.73 -16.88 -13.00
CA THR A 131 -3.00 -18.30 -12.85
C THR A 131 -3.03 -18.67 -11.38
N ALA A 132 -3.83 -19.66 -11.04
CA ALA A 132 -3.83 -20.28 -9.72
C ALA A 132 -3.96 -21.80 -9.85
N GLY A 133 -3.41 -22.52 -8.90
CA GLY A 133 -3.53 -23.96 -8.83
C GLY A 133 -3.65 -24.44 -7.39
N THR A 134 -4.27 -25.62 -7.24
CA THR A 134 -4.31 -26.31 -5.95
C THR A 134 -2.92 -26.87 -5.61
N GLU A 135 -2.74 -27.34 -4.39
CA GLU A 135 -1.53 -28.07 -3.96
C GLU A 135 -1.23 -29.33 -4.79
N LEU A 136 -2.25 -29.93 -5.42
CA LEU A 136 -2.11 -31.08 -6.31
C LEU A 136 -1.82 -30.69 -7.77
N GLY A 137 -1.73 -29.39 -8.07
CA GLY A 137 -1.46 -28.86 -9.41
C GLY A 137 -2.67 -28.84 -10.34
N TRP A 138 -3.90 -28.90 -9.82
CA TRP A 138 -5.11 -28.66 -10.60
C TRP A 138 -5.32 -27.16 -10.78
N ASP A 139 -5.69 -26.76 -11.99
CA ASP A 139 -6.01 -25.37 -12.29
C ASP A 139 -7.26 -24.92 -11.52
N ILE A 140 -7.19 -23.70 -10.98
CA ILE A 140 -8.30 -23.00 -10.33
C ILE A 140 -8.73 -21.85 -11.24
N ASP A 141 -10.04 -21.61 -11.33
CA ASP A 141 -10.56 -20.45 -12.06
C ASP A 141 -10.15 -19.14 -11.40
N VAL A 142 -9.67 -18.17 -12.20
CA VAL A 142 -9.09 -16.94 -11.67
C VAL A 142 -9.75 -15.71 -12.28
N GLU A 143 -10.32 -14.88 -11.42
CA GLU A 143 -10.82 -13.56 -11.75
C GLU A 143 -9.94 -12.46 -11.13
N ASN A 144 -10.21 -11.20 -11.48
CA ASN A 144 -9.60 -10.06 -10.82
C ASN A 144 -10.54 -8.86 -10.77
N THR A 145 -10.28 -8.01 -9.78
CA THR A 145 -10.77 -6.64 -9.73
C THR A 145 -9.58 -5.71 -9.87
N ASP A 146 -9.58 -4.90 -10.90
CA ASP A 146 -8.56 -3.88 -11.13
C ASP A 146 -8.77 -2.71 -10.18
N GLY A 147 -7.69 -2.05 -9.79
CA GLY A 147 -7.70 -0.95 -8.84
C GLY A 147 -7.18 0.35 -9.42
N TYR A 148 -7.23 1.37 -8.60
CA TYR A 148 -6.75 2.70 -8.95
C TYR A 148 -6.00 3.30 -7.77
N VAL A 149 -4.93 4.01 -8.10
CA VAL A 149 -4.29 4.91 -7.14
C VAL A 149 -4.82 6.30 -7.41
N ASN A 150 -5.63 6.81 -6.50
CA ASN A 150 -6.19 8.15 -6.57
C ASN A 150 -5.32 9.13 -5.78
N LYS A 151 -5.02 10.25 -6.39
CA LYS A 151 -4.40 11.35 -5.68
C LYS A 151 -5.43 11.97 -4.75
N ARG A 152 -5.16 11.92 -3.44
CA ARG A 152 -6.06 12.54 -2.47
C ARG A 152 -6.22 14.02 -2.78
N SER A 153 -7.40 14.40 -3.25
CA SER A 153 -7.75 15.81 -3.37
C SER A 153 -7.96 16.39 -1.97
N MET A 154 -7.19 17.41 -1.64
CA MET A 154 -7.45 18.17 -0.43
C MET A 154 -8.79 18.91 -0.59
N PRO A 155 -9.68 18.90 0.41
CA PRO A 155 -10.92 19.66 0.36
C PRO A 155 -10.70 21.20 0.27
N PHE A 156 -9.45 21.63 0.33
CA PHE A 156 -9.03 23.01 0.13
C PHE A 156 -7.85 23.04 -0.85
N ASP A 157 -8.15 23.13 -2.15
CA ASP A 157 -7.16 23.53 -3.16
C ASP A 157 -6.85 25.04 -3.07
N THR A 158 -6.51 25.47 -1.87
CA THR A 158 -5.81 26.72 -1.66
C THR A 158 -4.39 26.33 -1.28
N ARG A 159 -3.57 25.95 -2.29
CA ARG A 159 -2.12 25.94 -2.11
C ARG A 159 -1.76 27.36 -1.69
N PRO A 160 -1.36 27.60 -0.43
CA PRO A 160 -0.81 28.88 -0.12
C PRO A 160 0.51 28.94 -0.88
N ALA A 161 0.58 29.74 -1.93
CA ALA A 161 1.81 30.01 -2.67
C ALA A 161 2.91 30.63 -1.78
N ASP A 162 2.61 30.82 -0.49
CA ASP A 162 3.35 31.67 0.42
C ASP A 162 3.81 30.99 1.72
N GLY A 163 3.74 29.63 1.86
CA GLY A 163 4.25 29.00 3.08
C GLY A 163 4.08 27.51 3.21
N ILE A 164 4.55 26.98 4.34
CA ILE A 164 4.35 25.62 4.81
C ILE A 164 3.20 25.63 5.82
N TYR A 165 2.17 24.81 5.61
CA TYR A 165 1.00 24.72 6.47
C TYR A 165 0.78 23.31 6.94
N GLY A 166 -0.04 23.10 7.96
CA GLY A 166 -0.45 21.78 8.42
C GLY A 166 -0.42 21.62 9.94
N MET A 167 -0.40 20.38 10.36
CA MET A 167 -0.42 19.99 11.76
C MET A 167 0.52 18.83 12.05
N VAL A 168 0.74 18.60 13.34
CA VAL A 168 1.46 17.43 13.84
C VAL A 168 0.63 16.74 14.92
N TYR A 169 0.61 15.41 14.92
CA TYR A 169 -0.14 14.62 15.90
C TYR A 169 0.52 13.26 16.13
N PRO A 170 0.24 12.62 17.28
CA PRO A 170 -0.48 13.12 18.45
C PRO A 170 0.33 14.16 19.23
N VAL A 171 -0.36 15.12 19.85
CA VAL A 171 0.24 16.05 20.81
C VAL A 171 -0.61 16.05 22.08
N PRO A 172 -0.08 15.58 23.22
CA PRO A 172 1.26 15.03 23.50
C PRO A 172 1.55 13.69 22.83
N THR A 173 2.85 13.35 22.66
CA THR A 173 3.30 12.06 22.13
C THR A 173 4.11 11.27 23.14
N ILE A 174 4.11 9.92 22.98
CA ILE A 174 5.01 9.00 23.71
C ILE A 174 6.20 8.56 22.83
N GLY A 175 6.18 8.88 21.53
CA GLY A 175 7.23 8.47 20.58
C GLY A 175 6.93 8.95 19.17
N PRO A 176 6.31 8.14 18.32
CA PRO A 176 6.01 8.50 16.94
C PRO A 176 5.10 9.73 16.87
N ILE A 177 5.43 10.64 15.95
CA ILE A 177 4.62 11.82 15.63
C ILE A 177 4.45 11.89 14.10
N THR A 178 3.24 12.17 13.66
CA THR A 178 2.90 12.34 12.26
C THR A 178 2.88 13.82 11.91
N PHE A 179 3.53 14.17 10.83
CA PHE A 179 3.43 15.46 10.17
C PHE A 179 2.44 15.34 9.02
N ASP A 180 1.48 16.24 8.99
CA ASP A 180 0.48 16.36 7.94
C ASP A 180 0.58 17.80 7.43
N LEU A 181 1.24 17.98 6.27
CA LEU A 181 1.68 19.29 5.80
C LEU A 181 1.25 19.54 4.36
N THR A 182 1.04 20.81 4.02
CA THR A 182 1.05 21.31 2.64
C THR A 182 2.31 22.12 2.45
N VAL A 183 3.10 21.77 1.43
CA VAL A 183 4.35 22.46 1.09
C VAL A 183 4.22 23.18 -0.26
N PRO A 184 4.81 24.40 -0.40
CA PRO A 184 4.58 25.24 -1.57
C PRO A 184 5.41 24.87 -2.80
N ASP A 185 6.59 24.29 -2.60
CA ASP A 185 7.59 24.06 -3.66
C ASP A 185 8.08 22.63 -3.65
N ASN A 186 8.45 22.09 -4.83
CA ASN A 186 9.23 20.87 -4.95
C ASN A 186 10.64 21.11 -4.41
N GLY A 187 11.22 20.13 -3.74
CA GLY A 187 12.62 20.19 -3.32
C GLY A 187 12.92 19.61 -1.95
N ASP A 188 14.12 19.90 -1.49
CA ASP A 188 14.61 19.40 -0.22
C ASP A 188 14.14 20.23 0.95
N TYR A 189 13.61 19.54 1.93
CA TYR A 189 13.18 20.09 3.19
C TYR A 189 14.01 19.54 4.33
N ILE A 190 14.34 20.37 5.29
CA ILE A 190 14.97 19.99 6.54
C ILE A 190 13.91 19.97 7.62
N VAL A 191 13.75 18.82 8.26
CA VAL A 191 12.92 18.65 9.45
C VAL A 191 13.84 18.49 10.63
N ARG A 192 13.71 19.35 11.64
CA ARG A 192 14.54 19.29 12.85
C ARG A 192 13.71 19.42 14.12
N VAL A 193 14.17 18.77 15.16
CA VAL A 193 13.58 18.81 16.50
C VAL A 193 14.54 19.55 17.41
N VAL A 194 14.09 20.65 17.98
CA VAL A 194 14.90 21.47 18.88
C VAL A 194 14.15 21.70 20.20
N ASN A 195 14.84 22.03 21.27
CA ASN A 195 14.22 22.55 22.49
C ASN A 195 14.06 24.09 22.43
N TYR A 196 13.50 24.67 23.47
CA TYR A 196 13.35 26.12 23.57
C TYR A 196 14.69 26.90 23.58
N SER A 197 15.79 26.25 23.94
CA SER A 197 17.14 26.85 23.87
C SER A 197 17.79 26.65 22.50
N ASN A 198 17.02 26.21 21.49
CA ASN A 198 17.46 25.91 20.12
C ASN A 198 18.56 24.83 20.03
N VAL A 199 18.66 23.96 21.04
CA VAL A 199 19.50 22.77 20.97
C VAL A 199 18.82 21.74 20.08
N GLU A 200 19.51 21.31 19.02
CA GLU A 200 19.02 20.34 18.05
C GLU A 200 19.22 18.90 18.59
N TYR A 201 18.15 18.12 18.58
CA TYR A 201 18.13 16.71 19.00
C TYR A 201 18.05 15.76 17.82
N LEU A 202 17.23 16.11 16.81
CA LEU A 202 17.06 15.30 15.59
C LEU A 202 17.07 16.20 14.37
N ARG A 203 17.57 15.66 13.26
CA ARG A 203 17.55 16.29 11.95
C ARG A 203 17.34 15.26 10.87
N SER A 204 16.43 15.54 9.94
CA SER A 204 16.15 14.71 8.76
C SER A 204 16.07 15.61 7.53
N ARG A 205 16.65 15.19 6.43
CA ARG A 205 16.45 15.79 5.10
C ARG A 205 15.48 14.93 4.34
N ARG A 206 14.49 15.55 3.72
CA ARG A 206 13.45 14.87 2.93
C ARG A 206 13.19 15.66 1.68
N THR A 207 13.01 14.99 0.57
CA THR A 207 12.55 15.59 -0.68
C THR A 207 11.04 15.52 -0.72
N PHE A 208 10.37 16.65 -0.91
CA PHE A 208 8.93 16.73 -1.06
C PHE A 208 8.57 17.36 -2.40
N PHE A 209 7.39 16.96 -2.89
CA PHE A 209 6.73 17.63 -4.00
C PHE A 209 5.73 18.66 -3.47
N ALA A 210 5.52 19.73 -4.23
CA ALA A 210 4.55 20.77 -3.87
C ALA A 210 3.15 20.17 -3.70
N GLY A 211 2.50 20.52 -2.60
CA GLY A 211 1.18 19.98 -2.24
C GLY A 211 1.18 19.36 -0.85
N TRP A 212 0.26 18.43 -0.65
CA TRP A 212 0.12 17.75 0.63
C TRP A 212 1.14 16.61 0.78
N VAL A 213 1.75 16.53 1.96
CA VAL A 213 2.72 15.50 2.32
C VAL A 213 2.46 15.00 3.74
N GLN A 214 2.59 13.70 3.93
CA GLN A 214 2.49 13.09 5.25
C GLN A 214 3.70 12.22 5.52
N PHE A 215 4.28 12.32 6.72
CA PHE A 215 5.38 11.48 7.14
C PHE A 215 5.45 11.37 8.66
N GLN A 216 6.20 10.38 9.14
CA GLN A 216 6.39 10.18 10.56
C GLN A 216 7.84 10.45 10.98
N MET A 217 8.00 10.85 12.24
CA MET A 217 9.27 10.95 12.94
C MET A 217 9.13 10.34 14.33
N ASP A 218 10.10 9.53 14.71
CA ASP A 218 10.11 8.90 16.02
C ASP A 218 10.89 9.75 17.03
N LEU A 219 10.22 10.16 18.11
CA LEU A 219 10.79 10.90 19.22
C LEU A 219 11.02 10.02 20.47
N SER A 220 10.89 8.69 20.35
CA SER A 220 10.98 7.76 21.49
C SER A 220 12.26 7.89 22.29
N THR A 221 13.37 8.19 21.60
CA THR A 221 14.70 8.33 22.19
C THR A 221 14.93 9.65 22.92
N LEU A 222 14.03 10.60 22.75
CA LEU A 222 14.18 11.93 23.37
C LEU A 222 13.67 11.91 24.82
N PRO A 223 14.29 12.68 25.71
CA PRO A 223 13.78 12.91 27.06
C PRO A 223 12.36 13.48 27.06
N GLN A 224 11.66 13.31 28.17
CA GLN A 224 10.39 14.01 28.36
C GLN A 224 10.61 15.52 28.36
N GLY A 225 9.72 16.22 27.67
CA GLY A 225 9.86 17.68 27.55
C GLY A 225 9.05 18.30 26.43
N VAL A 226 9.26 19.59 26.27
CA VAL A 226 8.62 20.37 25.21
C VAL A 226 9.62 20.59 24.08
N TYR A 227 9.19 20.29 22.86
CA TYR A 227 10.02 20.40 21.67
C TYR A 227 9.34 21.27 20.62
N LEU A 228 10.17 21.92 19.81
CA LEU A 228 9.80 22.62 18.60
C LEU A 228 10.22 21.79 17.39
N LEU A 229 9.25 21.47 16.56
CA LEU A 229 9.46 20.73 15.32
C LEU A 229 9.47 21.75 14.19
N GLN A 230 10.60 21.91 13.52
CA GLN A 230 10.78 22.91 12.47
C GLN A 230 10.94 22.24 11.12
N VAL A 231 10.15 22.69 10.14
CA VAL A 231 10.22 22.24 8.75
C VAL A 231 10.59 23.44 7.89
N THR A 232 11.63 23.32 7.07
CA THR A 232 12.11 24.40 6.21
C THR A 232 12.72 23.90 4.90
N ASN A 233 12.48 24.65 3.82
CA ASN A 233 13.19 24.49 2.54
C ASN A 233 14.22 25.61 2.29
N GLY A 234 14.55 26.40 3.32
CA GLY A 234 15.43 27.56 3.22
C GLY A 234 14.72 28.86 2.85
N LYS A 235 13.60 28.79 2.13
CA LYS A 235 12.74 29.95 1.78
C LYS A 235 11.61 30.15 2.79
N PHE A 236 11.03 29.05 3.24
CA PHE A 236 9.94 29.03 4.22
C PHE A 236 10.32 28.23 5.45
N VAL A 237 9.79 28.59 6.59
CA VAL A 237 9.95 27.88 7.86
C VAL A 237 8.60 27.76 8.54
N LYS A 238 8.26 26.55 8.96
CA LYS A 238 7.10 26.29 9.84
C LYS A 238 7.57 25.62 11.12
N THR A 239 7.04 26.09 12.25
CA THR A 239 7.35 25.54 13.57
C THR A 239 6.09 25.04 14.23
N PHE A 240 6.14 23.82 14.73
CA PHE A 240 5.09 23.19 15.54
C PHE A 240 5.63 22.93 16.93
N LYS A 241 4.74 22.99 17.92
CA LYS A 241 5.07 22.62 19.30
C LYS A 241 4.53 21.25 19.60
N THR A 242 5.35 20.40 20.24
CA THR A 242 4.92 19.11 20.79
C THR A 242 5.39 18.91 22.22
N ILE A 243 4.75 17.97 22.91
CA ILE A 243 5.09 17.56 24.29
C ILE A 243 5.38 16.08 24.24
N LYS A 244 6.62 15.69 24.57
CA LYS A 244 7.03 14.29 24.77
C LYS A 244 6.78 13.90 26.22
N LYS A 245 5.98 12.87 26.43
CA LYS A 245 5.70 12.24 27.71
C LYS A 245 6.65 11.09 28.00
#